data_ba5af089f73e9ccc8da5cddab8c64ab3
#
_entry.id   ba5af089f73e9ccc8da5cddab8c64ab3
#
_cell.length_a   1.000
_cell.length_b   1.000
_cell.length_c   1.000
_cell.angle_alpha   90.00
_cell.angle_beta   90.00
_cell.angle_gamma   90.00
#
_symmetry.space_group_name_H-M   'P 1'
#
loop_
_entity.id
_entity.type
_entity.pdbx_description
1 polymer ?
#
loop_
_entity_poly.entity_id
_entity_poly.type
_entity_poly.pdbx_seq_one_letter_code
_entity_poly.pdbx_strand_id
1 'polypeptide(L)'
;MHLLLPLSLWLLSLQTPPPAADWKLVWADEFNTPGSPDPKKWVFENGFVRNDEHQWYQPDNARCENGFLIIEGRRESRPNPTYQAGSTHWKTSRDSIHYTSASLMTKDLHQWQYGRFEMRGRIDTRPGMWPAFWTLGVSGEWPSNGEIDIMEYYRNMLLANAVWGTNKQWVGKWSTTKKPLSTFNDPKWSERFHVWRMDWDKNFIKLYVDNQLLNSVDLTKTINGDGSGKNPFHQPHYLLLNLAIGGQNGGDPAATKFPARFEVDYVRVYQQP
;
A
#
# COMPACT_ATOMS: atom_id res chain seq x y z
N MET A 1 -50.44 46.44 25.14
CA MET A 1 -49.96 45.16 25.68
C MET A 1 -48.88 44.67 24.71
N HIS A 2 -47.60 45.05 24.97
CA HIS A 2 -46.47 44.69 24.10
C HIS A 2 -45.81 43.46 24.70
N LEU A 3 -45.82 42.34 23.94
CA LEU A 3 -45.06 41.12 24.25
C LEU A 3 -43.62 41.32 23.84
N LEU A 4 -42.68 41.30 24.78
CA LEU A 4 -41.25 41.18 24.55
C LEU A 4 -40.88 39.71 24.48
N LEU A 5 -40.41 39.23 23.33
CA LEU A 5 -39.79 37.91 23.13
C LEU A 5 -38.33 37.97 23.59
N PRO A 6 -37.83 37.00 24.36
CA PRO A 6 -36.42 36.94 24.73
C PRO A 6 -35.55 36.44 23.57
N LEU A 7 -34.51 37.25 23.26
CA LEU A 7 -33.45 36.89 22.31
C LEU A 7 -32.49 35.91 23.01
N SER A 8 -32.56 34.63 22.61
CA SER A 8 -31.62 33.59 23.09
C SER A 8 -30.30 33.75 22.33
N LEU A 9 -29.26 34.28 22.95
CA LEU A 9 -27.88 34.24 22.44
C LEU A 9 -27.35 32.80 22.50
N TRP A 10 -27.18 32.14 21.35
CA TRP A 10 -26.40 30.94 21.25
C TRP A 10 -24.91 31.30 21.24
N LEU A 11 -24.22 31.01 22.34
CA LEU A 11 -22.77 31.07 22.42
C LEU A 11 -22.21 29.86 21.59
N LEU A 12 -21.75 30.13 20.35
CA LEU A 12 -20.90 29.24 19.62
C LEU A 12 -19.56 29.13 20.37
N SER A 13 -19.33 28.04 21.05
CA SER A 13 -18.01 27.73 21.57
C SER A 13 -17.07 27.49 20.40
N LEU A 14 -16.17 28.42 20.14
CA LEU A 14 -15.02 28.22 19.25
C LEU A 14 -14.12 27.15 19.88
N GLN A 15 -14.30 25.90 19.51
CA GLN A 15 -13.34 24.85 19.85
C GLN A 15 -12.04 25.18 19.10
N THR A 16 -11.02 25.51 19.86
CA THR A 16 -9.65 25.60 19.31
C THR A 16 -9.32 24.27 18.65
N PRO A 17 -8.81 24.26 17.39
CA PRO A 17 -8.38 23.03 16.78
C PRO A 17 -7.35 22.34 17.69
N PRO A 18 -7.37 21.00 17.79
CA PRO A 18 -6.38 20.31 18.59
C PRO A 18 -4.98 20.68 18.11
N PRO A 19 -4.00 20.81 19.03
CA PRO A 19 -2.63 21.15 18.65
C PRO A 19 -2.14 20.15 17.59
N ALA A 20 -1.40 20.65 16.61
CA ALA A 20 -0.79 19.82 15.58
C ALA A 20 0.02 18.73 16.27
N ALA A 21 -0.22 17.48 15.88
CA ALA A 21 0.51 16.34 16.46
C ALA A 21 2.02 16.54 16.26
N ASP A 22 2.79 16.41 17.33
CA ASP A 22 4.26 16.53 17.30
C ASP A 22 4.86 15.24 16.73
N TRP A 23 4.97 15.17 15.40
CA TRP A 23 5.48 14.04 14.67
C TRP A 23 7.01 14.06 14.62
N LYS A 24 7.67 13.05 15.22
CA LYS A 24 9.10 12.86 15.15
C LYS A 24 9.45 11.83 14.07
N LEU A 25 10.33 12.20 13.12
CA LEU A 25 10.86 11.27 12.13
C LEU A 25 11.70 10.19 12.86
N VAL A 26 11.30 8.91 12.71
CA VAL A 26 11.98 7.77 13.35
C VAL A 26 12.67 6.87 12.35
N TRP A 27 12.25 6.91 11.07
CA TRP A 27 12.89 6.16 10.00
C TRP A 27 12.60 6.81 8.65
N ALA A 28 13.56 6.73 7.73
CA ALA A 28 13.37 7.19 6.35
C ALA A 28 14.27 6.44 5.37
N ASP A 29 13.81 6.37 4.13
CA ASP A 29 14.65 6.14 2.97
C ASP A 29 14.34 7.20 1.91
N GLU A 30 15.36 7.99 1.58
CA GLU A 30 15.30 9.09 0.61
C GLU A 30 15.89 8.65 -0.75
N PHE A 31 16.30 7.39 -0.89
CA PHE A 31 16.85 6.76 -2.11
C PHE A 31 17.98 7.54 -2.79
N ASN A 32 18.73 8.34 -2.03
CA ASN A 32 19.77 9.23 -2.55
C ASN A 32 21.06 8.52 -2.99
N THR A 33 21.27 7.29 -2.54
CA THR A 33 22.45 6.50 -2.91
C THR A 33 22.16 5.72 -4.18
N PRO A 34 22.85 6.00 -5.32
CA PRO A 34 22.63 5.25 -6.56
C PRO A 34 22.99 3.77 -6.42
N GLY A 35 22.28 2.92 -7.18
CA GLY A 35 22.49 1.47 -7.20
C GLY A 35 21.34 0.68 -6.62
N SER A 36 21.64 -0.44 -5.99
CA SER A 36 20.60 -1.25 -5.34
C SER A 36 20.05 -0.57 -4.09
N PRO A 37 18.75 -0.73 -3.77
CA PRO A 37 18.20 -0.32 -2.49
C PRO A 37 19.00 -0.85 -1.30
N ASP A 38 19.10 -0.06 -0.22
CA ASP A 38 19.90 -0.38 0.96
C ASP A 38 19.44 -1.71 1.62
N PRO A 39 20.29 -2.76 1.64
CA PRO A 39 19.93 -4.06 2.21
C PRO A 39 19.73 -4.03 3.74
N LYS A 40 20.09 -2.93 4.43
CA LYS A 40 19.74 -2.71 5.83
C LYS A 40 18.33 -2.20 6.03
N LYS A 41 17.67 -1.75 4.95
CA LYS A 41 16.31 -1.23 4.97
C LYS A 41 15.32 -2.12 4.26
N TRP A 42 15.77 -2.81 3.20
CA TRP A 42 14.89 -3.56 2.31
C TRP A 42 15.40 -4.97 2.04
N VAL A 43 14.47 -5.92 2.06
CA VAL A 43 14.63 -7.26 1.50
C VAL A 43 13.67 -7.43 0.32
N PHE A 44 13.94 -8.40 -0.55
CA PHE A 44 13.16 -8.62 -1.76
C PHE A 44 12.34 -9.92 -1.69
N GLU A 45 11.15 -9.87 -2.24
CA GLU A 45 10.47 -11.11 -2.65
C GLU A 45 11.07 -11.62 -3.96
N ASN A 46 11.04 -12.94 -4.15
CA ASN A 46 11.55 -13.58 -5.35
C ASN A 46 10.55 -14.60 -5.90
N GLY A 47 10.36 -14.62 -7.21
CA GLY A 47 9.49 -15.58 -7.88
C GLY A 47 8.06 -15.10 -8.11
N PHE A 48 7.18 -16.04 -8.47
CA PHE A 48 5.74 -15.84 -8.45
C PHE A 48 5.24 -15.93 -7.00
N VAL A 49 4.63 -14.87 -6.47
CA VAL A 49 4.35 -14.78 -5.02
C VAL A 49 2.87 -14.96 -4.69
N ARG A 50 1.95 -14.16 -5.28
CA ARG A 50 0.53 -14.12 -4.91
C ARG A 50 -0.38 -13.81 -6.09
N ASN A 51 -1.70 -13.96 -5.92
CA ASN A 51 -2.78 -13.41 -6.76
C ASN A 51 -2.74 -13.77 -8.26
N ASP A 52 -2.15 -14.91 -8.62
CA ASP A 52 -1.92 -15.30 -10.03
C ASP A 52 -1.23 -14.23 -10.87
N GLU A 53 -0.51 -13.31 -10.24
CA GLU A 53 0.21 -12.22 -10.88
C GLU A 53 1.13 -12.74 -11.98
N HIS A 54 1.36 -11.92 -13.01
CA HIS A 54 2.06 -12.38 -14.21
C HIS A 54 3.58 -12.21 -14.10
N GLN A 55 4.06 -11.30 -13.23
CA GLN A 55 5.50 -11.06 -13.08
C GLN A 55 6.17 -12.06 -12.17
N TRP A 56 7.40 -12.34 -12.48
CA TRP A 56 8.40 -12.87 -11.55
C TRP A 56 9.06 -11.72 -10.82
N TYR A 57 8.98 -11.69 -9.50
CA TYR A 57 9.71 -10.70 -8.70
C TYR A 57 11.18 -11.07 -8.60
N GLN A 58 12.03 -10.04 -8.72
CA GLN A 58 13.48 -10.17 -8.57
C GLN A 58 14.12 -8.82 -8.25
N PRO A 59 15.32 -8.80 -7.57
CA PRO A 59 16.01 -7.56 -7.20
C PRO A 59 16.40 -6.68 -8.38
N ASP A 60 16.78 -7.27 -9.52
CA ASP A 60 17.28 -6.55 -10.71
C ASP A 60 16.26 -5.57 -11.33
N ASN A 61 15.01 -5.66 -10.90
CA ASN A 61 13.95 -4.76 -11.32
C ASN A 61 13.78 -3.54 -10.40
N ALA A 62 14.63 -3.37 -9.38
CA ALA A 62 14.63 -2.20 -8.52
C ALA A 62 16.03 -1.57 -8.46
N ARG A 63 16.07 -0.23 -8.58
CA ARG A 63 17.30 0.54 -8.44
C ARG A 63 17.01 1.93 -7.90
N CYS A 64 17.99 2.50 -7.23
CA CYS A 64 18.01 3.91 -6.86
C CYS A 64 18.78 4.70 -7.93
N GLU A 65 18.14 5.70 -8.51
CA GLU A 65 18.69 6.51 -9.58
C GLU A 65 18.11 7.92 -9.52
N ASN A 66 18.97 8.95 -9.60
CA ASN A 66 18.57 10.36 -9.55
C ASN A 66 17.73 10.76 -8.31
N GLY A 67 17.98 10.14 -7.16
CA GLY A 67 17.24 10.40 -5.93
C GLY A 67 15.87 9.71 -5.83
N PHE A 68 15.62 8.70 -6.68
CA PHE A 68 14.37 7.94 -6.67
C PHE A 68 14.65 6.43 -6.57
N LEU A 69 13.80 5.71 -5.85
CA LEU A 69 13.64 4.29 -6.09
C LEU A 69 12.80 4.10 -7.35
N ILE A 70 13.30 3.33 -8.30
CA ILE A 70 12.60 2.94 -9.52
C ILE A 70 12.34 1.44 -9.45
N ILE A 71 11.07 1.06 -9.32
CA ILE A 71 10.62 -0.33 -9.53
C ILE A 71 10.16 -0.43 -10.97
N GLU A 72 10.83 -1.28 -11.75
CA GLU A 72 10.61 -1.38 -13.19
C GLU A 72 9.97 -2.72 -13.56
N GLY A 73 8.73 -2.66 -14.04
CA GLY A 73 8.08 -3.78 -14.70
C GLY A 73 8.62 -3.93 -16.12
N ARG A 74 9.04 -5.14 -16.51
CA ARG A 74 9.58 -5.45 -17.83
C ARG A 74 8.80 -6.57 -18.49
N ARG A 75 8.72 -6.53 -19.82
CA ARG A 75 8.30 -7.68 -20.61
C ARG A 75 9.56 -8.44 -21.04
N GLU A 76 9.67 -9.67 -20.59
CA GLU A 76 10.80 -10.55 -20.84
C GLU A 76 10.28 -11.93 -21.26
N SER A 77 11.16 -12.77 -21.83
CA SER A 77 10.81 -14.17 -22.09
C SER A 77 11.98 -15.04 -21.69
N ARG A 78 11.80 -15.83 -20.65
CA ARG A 78 12.81 -16.77 -20.15
C ARG A 78 12.15 -17.99 -19.49
N PRO A 79 12.84 -19.13 -19.41
CA PRO A 79 12.32 -20.31 -18.72
C PRO A 79 11.97 -20.02 -17.26
N ASN A 80 10.89 -20.61 -16.78
CA ASN A 80 10.53 -20.59 -15.36
C ASN A 80 11.34 -21.66 -14.62
N PRO A 81 12.25 -21.30 -13.70
CA PRO A 81 13.07 -22.27 -12.97
C PRO A 81 12.27 -23.18 -12.02
N THR A 82 11.01 -22.80 -11.72
CA THR A 82 10.13 -23.59 -10.86
C THR A 82 9.10 -24.41 -11.64
N TYR A 83 9.21 -24.45 -12.97
CA TYR A 83 8.28 -25.19 -13.84
C TYR A 83 8.28 -26.68 -13.51
N GLN A 84 7.09 -27.27 -13.47
CA GLN A 84 6.86 -28.69 -13.29
C GLN A 84 5.85 -29.16 -14.32
N ALA A 85 6.27 -30.01 -15.24
CA ALA A 85 5.40 -30.56 -16.27
C ALA A 85 4.20 -31.30 -15.63
N GLY A 86 2.99 -30.98 -16.10
CA GLY A 86 1.74 -31.53 -15.56
C GLY A 86 1.24 -30.89 -14.26
N SER A 87 1.93 -29.93 -13.70
CA SER A 87 1.43 -29.17 -12.53
C SER A 87 0.20 -28.35 -12.90
N THR A 88 -0.79 -28.34 -12.02
CA THR A 88 -1.95 -27.43 -12.07
C THR A 88 -1.78 -26.21 -11.19
N HIS A 89 -0.73 -26.15 -10.39
CA HIS A 89 -0.46 -25.02 -9.51
C HIS A 89 0.08 -23.83 -10.32
N TRP A 90 -0.54 -22.68 -10.23
CA TRP A 90 -0.29 -21.51 -11.09
C TRP A 90 1.17 -21.02 -11.12
N LYS A 91 1.96 -21.21 -10.03
CA LYS A 91 3.38 -20.83 -9.98
C LYS A 91 4.28 -21.76 -10.77
N THR A 92 3.91 -23.05 -10.86
CA THR A 92 4.74 -24.11 -11.42
C THR A 92 4.21 -24.69 -12.72
N SER A 93 2.97 -24.36 -13.13
CA SER A 93 2.38 -24.76 -14.41
C SER A 93 2.86 -23.91 -15.60
N ARG A 94 3.37 -22.70 -15.32
CA ARG A 94 3.90 -21.80 -16.35
C ARG A 94 5.31 -22.21 -16.72
N ASP A 95 5.56 -22.56 -17.97
CA ASP A 95 6.90 -22.96 -18.47
C ASP A 95 7.83 -21.75 -18.62
N SER A 96 7.26 -20.56 -18.80
CA SER A 96 7.98 -19.33 -19.11
C SER A 96 7.56 -18.16 -18.21
N ILE A 97 8.52 -17.28 -17.94
CA ILE A 97 8.34 -15.99 -17.32
C ILE A 97 8.21 -14.96 -18.44
N HIS A 98 7.07 -14.28 -18.53
CA HIS A 98 6.82 -13.25 -19.55
C HIS A 98 6.93 -11.82 -19.04
N TYR A 99 6.93 -11.64 -17.73
CA TYR A 99 7.09 -10.34 -17.07
C TYR A 99 7.97 -10.48 -15.85
N THR A 100 8.76 -9.45 -15.57
CA THR A 100 9.52 -9.32 -14.33
C THR A 100 9.20 -7.99 -13.67
N SER A 101 9.36 -7.92 -12.35
CA SER A 101 9.19 -6.71 -11.55
C SER A 101 9.92 -6.86 -10.22
N ALA A 102 9.75 -5.90 -9.30
CA ALA A 102 10.28 -6.04 -7.94
C ALA A 102 9.20 -5.80 -6.88
N SER A 103 9.42 -6.46 -5.75
CA SER A 103 8.71 -6.26 -4.50
C SER A 103 9.74 -6.16 -3.38
N LEU A 104 9.74 -5.03 -2.69
CA LEU A 104 10.61 -4.71 -1.57
C LEU A 104 9.79 -4.70 -0.28
N MET A 105 10.38 -5.16 0.81
CA MET A 105 9.74 -5.12 2.13
C MET A 105 10.74 -4.83 3.23
N THR A 106 10.27 -4.21 4.32
CA THR A 106 11.09 -3.99 5.53
C THR A 106 11.04 -5.16 6.51
N LYS A 107 10.47 -6.30 6.11
CA LYS A 107 10.27 -7.49 6.93
C LYS A 107 11.58 -7.95 7.56
N ASP A 108 11.54 -8.27 8.86
CA ASP A 108 12.68 -8.72 9.67
C ASP A 108 13.82 -7.70 9.83
N LEU A 109 13.69 -6.49 9.26
CA LEU A 109 14.60 -5.37 9.41
C LEU A 109 13.98 -4.22 10.22
N HIS A 110 12.79 -3.77 9.81
CA HIS A 110 12.07 -2.67 10.44
C HIS A 110 10.58 -2.95 10.50
N GLN A 111 9.97 -2.59 11.62
CA GLN A 111 8.54 -2.72 11.87
C GLN A 111 8.09 -1.65 12.86
N TRP A 112 6.85 -1.19 12.74
CA TRP A 112 6.30 -0.13 13.58
C TRP A 112 4.87 -0.43 13.95
N GLN A 113 4.50 -0.07 15.15
CA GLN A 113 3.10 -0.02 15.60
C GLN A 113 2.75 1.43 15.83
N TYR A 114 1.70 1.89 15.15
CA TYR A 114 1.24 3.27 15.13
C TYR A 114 2.27 4.25 14.51
N GLY A 115 1.76 5.40 14.13
CA GLY A 115 2.59 6.46 13.55
C GLY A 115 1.99 7.04 12.28
N ARG A 116 2.74 7.94 11.68
CA ARG A 116 2.50 8.46 10.34
C ARG A 116 3.47 7.81 9.38
N PHE A 117 2.93 7.23 8.31
CA PHE A 117 3.70 6.61 7.25
C PHE A 117 3.44 7.40 5.97
N GLU A 118 4.49 7.86 5.33
CA GLU A 118 4.40 8.64 4.11
C GLU A 118 5.28 8.05 3.02
N MET A 119 4.75 8.01 1.82
CA MET A 119 5.49 7.79 0.59
C MET A 119 5.17 8.92 -0.39
N ARG A 120 6.19 9.54 -0.97
CA ARG A 120 6.00 10.38 -2.14
C ARG A 120 6.38 9.59 -3.37
N GLY A 121 5.41 9.32 -4.24
CA GLY A 121 5.62 8.45 -5.39
C GLY A 121 4.75 8.80 -6.59
N ARG A 122 5.17 8.30 -7.76
CA ARG A 122 4.46 8.38 -9.03
C ARG A 122 4.23 6.98 -9.56
N ILE A 123 2.97 6.66 -9.89
CA ILE A 123 2.54 5.32 -10.30
C ILE A 123 2.23 5.25 -11.78
N ASP A 124 2.51 4.11 -12.39
CA ASP A 124 2.05 3.80 -13.74
C ASP A 124 0.61 3.28 -13.69
N THR A 125 -0.28 3.97 -14.41
CA THR A 125 -1.72 3.65 -14.41
C THR A 125 -2.20 2.99 -15.71
N ARG A 126 -1.28 2.54 -16.57
CA ARG A 126 -1.61 1.85 -17.81
C ARG A 126 -2.23 0.47 -17.54
N PRO A 127 -2.99 -0.10 -18.50
CA PRO A 127 -3.63 -1.39 -18.32
C PRO A 127 -2.67 -2.48 -17.85
N GLY A 128 -3.11 -3.31 -16.91
CA GLY A 128 -2.31 -4.39 -16.34
C GLY A 128 -1.37 -3.99 -15.21
N MET A 129 -1.19 -2.69 -14.93
CA MET A 129 -0.32 -2.23 -13.83
C MET A 129 -1.05 -2.24 -12.49
N TRP A 130 -0.36 -2.70 -11.46
CA TRP A 130 -0.89 -2.85 -10.11
C TRP A 130 0.19 -2.49 -9.06
N PRO A 131 0.56 -1.19 -8.96
CA PRO A 131 1.47 -0.72 -7.92
C PRO A 131 0.78 -0.68 -6.56
N ALA A 132 1.55 -0.96 -5.49
CA ALA A 132 1.08 -0.87 -4.12
C ALA A 132 2.16 -0.39 -3.15
N PHE A 133 1.72 0.41 -2.16
CA PHE A 133 2.41 0.76 -0.93
C PHE A 133 1.51 0.35 0.24
N TRP A 134 1.93 -0.65 0.99
CA TRP A 134 1.07 -1.34 1.93
C TRP A 134 1.84 -1.94 3.10
N THR A 135 1.13 -2.55 4.06
CA THR A 135 1.72 -3.14 5.25
C THR A 135 1.09 -4.48 5.58
N LEU A 136 1.87 -5.35 6.24
CA LEU A 136 1.38 -6.57 6.86
C LEU A 136 1.81 -6.64 8.32
N GLY A 137 0.93 -7.16 9.19
CA GLY A 137 1.26 -7.47 10.56
C GLY A 137 2.30 -8.57 10.68
N VAL A 138 3.19 -8.42 11.66
CA VAL A 138 4.35 -9.31 11.85
C VAL A 138 3.99 -10.68 12.40
N SER A 139 2.84 -10.82 13.07
CA SER A 139 2.43 -12.07 13.71
C SER A 139 1.11 -12.58 13.16
N GLY A 140 1.04 -13.89 12.92
CA GLY A 140 -0.14 -14.57 12.42
C GLY A 140 -0.12 -14.77 10.91
N GLU A 141 -1.13 -15.46 10.40
CA GLU A 141 -1.34 -15.71 8.98
C GLU A 141 -2.35 -14.71 8.41
N TRP A 142 -2.20 -14.40 7.13
CA TRP A 142 -3.17 -13.59 6.42
C TRP A 142 -4.55 -14.28 6.39
N PRO A 143 -5.67 -13.54 6.57
CA PRO A 143 -5.78 -12.12 6.84
C PRO A 143 -5.80 -11.74 8.33
N SER A 144 -5.65 -12.71 9.25
CA SER A 144 -5.72 -12.48 10.71
C SER A 144 -4.49 -11.71 11.25
N ASN A 145 -3.39 -11.61 10.47
CA ASN A 145 -2.27 -10.72 10.79
C ASN A 145 -2.54 -9.24 10.46
N GLY A 146 -3.58 -8.95 9.67
CA GLY A 146 -3.93 -7.60 9.22
C GLY A 146 -3.08 -7.12 8.05
N GLU A 147 -3.74 -6.39 7.13
CA GLU A 147 -3.12 -5.71 6.00
C GLU A 147 -3.69 -4.31 5.89
N ILE A 148 -2.86 -3.34 5.54
CA ILE A 148 -3.29 -1.96 5.28
C ILE A 148 -2.71 -1.54 3.94
N ASP A 149 -3.57 -1.29 2.94
CA ASP A 149 -3.19 -0.75 1.64
C ASP A 149 -3.25 0.77 1.73
N ILE A 150 -2.10 1.41 1.99
CA ILE A 150 -1.98 2.86 2.08
C ILE A 150 -2.22 3.47 0.70
N MET A 151 -1.71 2.81 -0.33
CA MET A 151 -1.95 3.06 -1.73
C MET A 151 -1.99 1.74 -2.49
N GLU A 152 -3.06 1.53 -3.24
CA GLU A 152 -3.17 0.47 -4.22
C GLU A 152 -3.83 1.03 -5.47
N TYR A 153 -3.42 0.58 -6.64
CA TYR A 153 -4.04 0.98 -7.91
C TYR A 153 -4.20 -0.21 -8.83
N TYR A 154 -5.38 -0.36 -9.41
CA TYR A 154 -5.66 -1.19 -10.57
C TYR A 154 -6.95 -0.75 -11.28
N ARG A 155 -7.05 -1.03 -12.59
CA ARG A 155 -8.27 -0.82 -13.40
C ARG A 155 -8.89 0.58 -13.23
N ASN A 156 -8.07 1.63 -13.31
CA ASN A 156 -8.44 3.04 -13.17
C ASN A 156 -9.01 3.43 -11.79
N MET A 157 -8.78 2.62 -10.77
CA MET A 157 -9.21 2.88 -9.41
C MET A 157 -8.01 3.02 -8.48
N LEU A 158 -7.99 4.07 -7.67
CA LEU A 158 -7.19 4.13 -6.45
C LEU A 158 -7.95 3.43 -5.32
N LEU A 159 -7.26 2.63 -4.57
CA LEU A 159 -7.79 1.90 -3.44
C LEU A 159 -7.02 2.28 -2.19
N ALA A 160 -7.74 2.34 -1.08
CA ALA A 160 -7.21 2.55 0.26
C ALA A 160 -7.98 1.63 1.20
N ASN A 161 -7.34 0.55 1.67
CA ASN A 161 -8.05 -0.54 2.32
C ASN A 161 -7.41 -0.92 3.65
N ALA A 162 -8.18 -1.61 4.48
CA ALA A 162 -7.68 -2.43 5.57
C ALA A 162 -8.45 -3.75 5.59
N VAL A 163 -7.77 -4.85 5.88
CA VAL A 163 -8.38 -6.18 5.99
C VAL A 163 -7.93 -6.89 7.24
N TRP A 164 -8.86 -7.63 7.85
CA TRP A 164 -8.63 -8.45 9.04
C TRP A 164 -9.38 -9.78 8.95
N GLY A 165 -9.03 -10.72 9.82
CA GLY A 165 -9.53 -12.08 9.78
C GLY A 165 -11.03 -12.21 10.09
N THR A 166 -11.68 -13.17 9.43
CA THR A 166 -13.03 -13.65 9.73
C THR A 166 -12.95 -14.98 10.50
N ASN A 167 -14.09 -15.60 10.74
CA ASN A 167 -14.17 -16.96 11.29
C ASN A 167 -13.84 -18.06 10.24
N LYS A 168 -13.50 -17.68 9.02
CA LYS A 168 -13.11 -18.61 7.95
C LYS A 168 -11.66 -18.34 7.57
N GLN A 169 -10.86 -19.38 7.55
CA GLN A 169 -9.46 -19.27 7.10
C GLN A 169 -9.39 -18.69 5.67
N TRP A 170 -8.44 -17.83 5.42
CA TRP A 170 -8.19 -17.14 4.13
C TRP A 170 -9.34 -16.23 3.64
N VAL A 171 -10.31 -15.93 4.48
CA VAL A 171 -11.40 -15.01 4.18
C VAL A 171 -11.25 -13.75 5.02
N GLY A 172 -10.98 -12.61 4.36
CA GLY A 172 -10.83 -11.32 5.00
C GLY A 172 -12.13 -10.53 5.10
N LYS A 173 -12.24 -9.74 6.18
CA LYS A 173 -13.24 -8.67 6.29
C LYS A 173 -12.56 -7.36 5.95
N TRP A 174 -13.15 -6.60 5.01
CA TRP A 174 -12.53 -5.44 4.40
C TRP A 174 -13.23 -4.14 4.79
N SER A 175 -12.43 -3.11 5.05
CA SER A 175 -12.83 -1.70 4.94
C SER A 175 -12.15 -1.15 3.68
N THR A 176 -12.93 -0.86 2.65
CA THR A 176 -12.42 -0.51 1.31
C THR A 176 -12.97 0.83 0.86
N THR A 177 -12.08 1.69 0.34
CA THR A 177 -12.45 2.83 -0.49
C THR A 177 -11.86 2.64 -1.89
N LYS A 178 -12.72 2.79 -2.91
CA LYS A 178 -12.35 2.79 -4.33
C LYS A 178 -12.64 4.16 -4.91
N LYS A 179 -11.63 4.84 -5.40
CA LYS A 179 -11.75 6.17 -5.97
C LYS A 179 -11.31 6.16 -7.44
N PRO A 180 -12.22 6.40 -8.41
CA PRO A 180 -11.84 6.49 -9.81
C PRO A 180 -10.83 7.61 -10.05
N LEU A 181 -9.77 7.38 -10.85
CA LEU A 181 -8.80 8.41 -11.21
C LEU A 181 -9.44 9.63 -11.88
N SER A 182 -10.52 9.42 -12.64
CA SER A 182 -11.28 10.52 -13.29
C SER A 182 -11.82 11.54 -12.30
N THR A 183 -12.00 11.20 -11.04
CA THR A 183 -12.50 12.14 -10.01
C THR A 183 -11.50 13.21 -9.61
N PHE A 184 -10.22 13.07 -9.98
CA PHE A 184 -9.22 14.11 -9.76
C PHE A 184 -9.26 15.21 -10.82
N ASN A 185 -10.05 15.05 -11.90
CA ASN A 185 -10.22 16.01 -13.00
C ASN A 185 -8.89 16.49 -13.61
N ASP A 186 -7.89 15.62 -13.64
CA ASP A 186 -6.56 15.90 -14.15
C ASP A 186 -6.05 14.74 -15.00
N PRO A 187 -6.00 14.89 -16.32
CA PRO A 187 -5.54 13.84 -17.23
C PRO A 187 -4.06 13.49 -17.07
N LYS A 188 -3.28 14.35 -16.41
CA LYS A 188 -1.85 14.16 -16.12
C LYS A 188 -1.59 13.76 -14.66
N TRP A 189 -2.62 13.35 -13.95
CA TRP A 189 -2.50 13.01 -12.53
C TRP A 189 -1.38 11.97 -12.30
N SER A 190 -1.37 10.88 -13.04
CA SER A 190 -0.36 9.81 -12.93
C SER A 190 1.05 10.20 -13.39
N GLU A 191 1.22 11.35 -14.06
CA GLU A 191 2.53 11.86 -14.46
C GLU A 191 3.23 12.62 -13.32
N ARG A 192 2.53 12.90 -12.22
CA ARG A 192 3.05 13.65 -11.08
C ARG A 192 3.31 12.78 -9.87
N PHE A 193 4.18 13.26 -8.99
CA PHE A 193 4.39 12.67 -7.68
C PHE A 193 3.29 13.11 -6.73
N HIS A 194 2.72 12.17 -6.00
CA HIS A 194 1.70 12.35 -4.98
C HIS A 194 2.22 11.88 -3.63
N VAL A 195 1.71 12.47 -2.55
CA VAL A 195 2.02 12.04 -1.18
C VAL A 195 0.92 11.12 -0.70
N TRP A 196 1.28 9.88 -0.47
CA TRP A 196 0.44 8.84 0.10
C TRP A 196 0.75 8.74 1.59
N ARG A 197 -0.30 8.82 2.42
CA ARG A 197 -0.10 8.87 3.86
C ARG A 197 -1.09 7.99 4.61
N MET A 198 -0.59 7.33 5.63
CA MET A 198 -1.36 6.70 6.69
C MET A 198 -1.08 7.41 8.01
N ASP A 199 -2.13 7.84 8.71
CA ASP A 199 -2.09 8.20 10.13
C ASP A 199 -2.75 7.06 10.90
N TRP A 200 -1.99 6.39 11.74
CA TRP A 200 -2.42 5.20 12.47
C TRP A 200 -2.15 5.37 13.96
N ASP A 201 -3.21 5.28 14.75
CA ASP A 201 -3.17 5.30 16.22
C ASP A 201 -3.95 4.12 16.79
N LYS A 202 -4.09 4.08 18.11
CA LYS A 202 -4.83 3.01 18.81
C LYS A 202 -6.32 2.93 18.47
N ASN A 203 -6.91 3.97 17.88
CA ASN A 203 -8.34 4.07 17.63
C ASN A 203 -8.68 4.01 16.14
N PHE A 204 -7.80 4.58 15.27
CA PHE A 204 -8.11 4.75 13.86
C PHE A 204 -6.89 4.52 12.96
N ILE A 205 -7.17 4.04 11.75
CA ILE A 205 -6.29 4.15 10.59
C ILE A 205 -6.97 5.11 9.62
N LYS A 206 -6.24 6.17 9.23
CA LYS A 206 -6.71 7.15 8.24
C LYS A 206 -5.76 7.18 7.06
N LEU A 207 -6.28 6.96 5.86
CA LEU A 207 -5.51 6.84 4.62
C LEU A 207 -5.79 8.03 3.71
N TYR A 208 -4.74 8.62 3.13
CA TYR A 208 -4.81 9.87 2.39
C TYR A 208 -3.99 9.83 1.10
N VAL A 209 -4.39 10.65 0.12
CA VAL A 209 -3.55 11.10 -0.99
C VAL A 209 -3.58 12.63 -1.04
N ASP A 210 -2.41 13.30 -1.09
CA ASP A 210 -2.27 14.76 -1.15
C ASP A 210 -3.16 15.49 -0.11
N ASN A 211 -3.17 15.00 1.12
CA ASN A 211 -4.02 15.46 2.23
C ASN A 211 -5.54 15.20 2.06
N GLN A 212 -5.98 14.62 0.94
CA GLN A 212 -7.37 14.19 0.80
C GLN A 212 -7.58 12.85 1.53
N LEU A 213 -8.47 12.82 2.51
CA LEU A 213 -8.87 11.57 3.18
C LEU A 213 -9.57 10.66 2.18
N LEU A 214 -9.06 9.42 2.06
CA LEU A 214 -9.66 8.35 1.26
C LEU A 214 -10.47 7.40 2.14
N ASN A 215 -9.88 6.90 3.22
CA ASN A 215 -10.53 5.94 4.12
C ASN A 215 -10.23 6.27 5.59
N SER A 216 -11.18 5.94 6.47
CA SER A 216 -11.04 6.04 7.92
C SER A 216 -11.60 4.78 8.56
N VAL A 217 -10.73 3.96 9.13
CA VAL A 217 -11.05 2.67 9.72
C VAL A 217 -11.08 2.79 11.24
N ASP A 218 -12.23 2.52 11.85
CA ASP A 218 -12.44 2.48 13.30
C ASP A 218 -11.93 1.15 13.85
N LEU A 219 -10.83 1.18 14.61
CA LEU A 219 -10.17 -0.03 15.11
C LEU A 219 -10.96 -0.75 16.22
N THR A 220 -11.98 -0.13 16.79
CA THR A 220 -12.89 -0.85 17.70
C THR A 220 -13.72 -1.92 16.98
N LYS A 221 -13.77 -1.89 15.64
CA LYS A 221 -14.57 -2.77 14.78
C LYS A 221 -13.74 -3.80 13.99
N THR A 222 -12.42 -3.88 14.27
CA THR A 222 -11.48 -4.69 13.48
C THR A 222 -10.91 -5.90 14.24
N ILE A 223 -11.60 -6.33 15.29
CA ILE A 223 -11.26 -7.58 15.98
C ILE A 223 -11.48 -8.75 15.02
N ASN A 224 -10.49 -9.66 14.94
CA ASN A 224 -10.56 -10.88 14.15
C ASN A 224 -11.77 -11.73 14.55
N GLY A 225 -12.45 -12.29 13.56
CA GLY A 225 -13.59 -13.18 13.76
C GLY A 225 -13.24 -14.62 14.07
N ASP A 226 -11.95 -14.95 14.21
CA ASP A 226 -11.41 -16.30 14.45
C ASP A 226 -11.55 -16.76 15.92
N GLY A 227 -12.18 -15.97 16.77
CA GLY A 227 -12.34 -16.24 18.19
C GLY A 227 -11.14 -15.91 19.07
N SER A 228 -10.04 -15.42 18.49
CA SER A 228 -8.83 -15.04 19.23
C SER A 228 -9.00 -13.78 20.08
N GLY A 229 -10.00 -12.95 19.77
CA GLY A 229 -10.18 -11.63 20.37
C GLY A 229 -9.09 -10.61 19.99
N LYS A 230 -8.17 -10.97 19.08
CA LYS A 230 -7.08 -10.10 18.66
C LYS A 230 -7.53 -9.07 17.63
N ASN A 231 -7.03 -7.85 17.78
CA ASN A 231 -7.09 -6.84 16.74
C ASN A 231 -5.74 -6.79 16.03
N PRO A 232 -5.67 -7.12 14.73
CA PRO A 232 -4.39 -7.22 14.03
C PRO A 232 -3.71 -5.87 13.81
N PHE A 233 -4.43 -4.76 14.01
CA PHE A 233 -3.88 -3.40 13.93
C PHE A 233 -3.36 -2.88 15.29
N HIS A 234 -3.32 -3.75 16.31
CA HIS A 234 -2.68 -3.49 17.60
C HIS A 234 -1.39 -4.30 17.76
N GLN A 235 -0.68 -4.53 16.66
CA GLN A 235 0.65 -5.12 16.60
C GLN A 235 1.53 -4.35 15.62
N PRO A 236 2.86 -4.53 15.64
CA PRO A 236 3.74 -3.95 14.62
C PRO A 236 3.43 -4.49 13.23
N HIS A 237 3.58 -3.62 12.22
CA HIS A 237 3.53 -3.96 10.81
C HIS A 237 4.85 -3.61 10.13
N TYR A 238 5.19 -4.36 9.08
CA TYR A 238 6.27 -4.03 8.15
C TYR A 238 5.70 -3.46 6.85
N LEU A 239 6.50 -2.67 6.14
CA LEU A 239 6.13 -2.04 4.87
C LEU A 239 6.46 -2.93 3.67
N LEU A 240 5.67 -2.76 2.61
CA LEU A 240 5.91 -3.34 1.29
C LEU A 240 5.71 -2.27 0.21
N LEU A 241 6.57 -2.35 -0.83
CA LEU A 241 6.48 -1.60 -2.07
C LEU A 241 6.60 -2.58 -3.23
N ASN A 242 5.62 -2.63 -4.12
CA ASN A 242 5.72 -3.49 -5.29
C ASN A 242 5.00 -2.91 -6.51
N LEU A 243 5.40 -3.37 -7.68
CA LEU A 243 4.66 -3.19 -8.93
C LEU A 243 4.24 -4.58 -9.43
N ALA A 244 3.01 -4.99 -9.14
CA ALA A 244 2.44 -6.19 -9.72
C ALA A 244 1.97 -5.93 -11.17
N ILE A 245 1.87 -6.99 -11.96
CA ILE A 245 1.47 -6.96 -13.38
C ILE A 245 0.41 -8.02 -13.60
N GLY A 246 -0.76 -7.63 -14.09
CA GLY A 246 -1.84 -8.56 -14.39
C GLY A 246 -2.46 -9.23 -13.16
N GLY A 247 -2.59 -10.54 -13.21
CA GLY A 247 -3.17 -11.33 -12.13
C GLY A 247 -4.66 -11.10 -11.91
N GLN A 248 -5.13 -11.45 -10.73
CA GLN A 248 -6.57 -11.40 -10.40
C GLN A 248 -7.15 -9.98 -10.48
N ASN A 249 -6.37 -8.95 -10.14
CA ASN A 249 -6.85 -7.58 -10.06
C ASN A 249 -6.29 -6.63 -11.13
N GLY A 250 -5.02 -6.76 -11.54
CA GLY A 250 -4.34 -5.80 -12.41
C GLY A 250 -4.94 -5.68 -13.82
N GLY A 251 -5.59 -6.74 -14.32
CA GLY A 251 -6.13 -6.79 -15.67
C GLY A 251 -5.08 -7.20 -16.71
N ASP A 252 -5.39 -7.04 -17.99
CA ASP A 252 -4.54 -7.49 -19.08
C ASP A 252 -3.44 -6.47 -19.42
N PRO A 253 -2.15 -6.82 -19.28
CA PRO A 253 -1.03 -5.95 -19.67
C PRO A 253 -0.65 -6.04 -21.15
N ALA A 254 -1.34 -6.83 -21.98
CA ALA A 254 -0.91 -7.14 -23.34
C ALA A 254 -0.66 -5.90 -24.20
N ALA A 255 -1.54 -4.89 -24.12
CA ALA A 255 -1.46 -3.64 -24.87
C ALA A 255 -0.48 -2.62 -24.27
N THR A 256 0.00 -2.83 -23.04
CA THR A 256 0.90 -1.89 -22.37
C THR A 256 2.32 -1.98 -22.92
N LYS A 257 2.90 -0.84 -23.30
CA LYS A 257 4.31 -0.74 -23.70
C LYS A 257 5.19 -0.76 -22.44
N PHE A 258 6.16 -1.64 -22.41
CA PHE A 258 7.16 -1.73 -21.35
C PHE A 258 8.43 -0.98 -21.71
N PRO A 259 9.25 -0.54 -20.72
CA PRO A 259 9.05 -0.77 -19.29
C PRO A 259 7.90 0.06 -18.69
N ALA A 260 7.34 -0.46 -17.60
CA ALA A 260 6.44 0.25 -16.71
C ALA A 260 7.20 0.63 -15.45
N ARG A 261 6.87 1.75 -14.78
CA ARG A 261 7.63 2.22 -13.63
C ARG A 261 6.74 2.66 -12.49
N PHE A 262 7.13 2.25 -11.30
CA PHE A 262 6.70 2.85 -10.05
C PHE A 262 7.92 3.57 -9.46
N GLU A 263 7.83 4.89 -9.32
CA GLU A 263 8.94 5.73 -8.89
C GLU A 263 8.61 6.32 -7.53
N VAL A 264 9.52 6.17 -6.56
CA VAL A 264 9.35 6.63 -5.18
C VAL A 264 10.48 7.58 -4.83
N ASP A 265 10.13 8.79 -4.41
CA ASP A 265 11.04 9.84 -3.98
C ASP A 265 11.54 9.58 -2.55
N TYR A 266 10.60 9.28 -1.65
CA TYR A 266 10.93 8.88 -0.30
C TYR A 266 9.87 7.97 0.32
N VAL A 267 10.30 7.25 1.36
CA VAL A 267 9.42 6.62 2.36
C VAL A 267 9.86 7.08 3.73
N ARG A 268 8.92 7.59 4.54
CA ARG A 268 9.19 8.14 5.87
C ARG A 268 8.21 7.60 6.89
N VAL A 269 8.71 7.31 8.09
CA VAL A 269 7.89 6.92 9.23
C VAL A 269 8.13 7.89 10.37
N TYR A 270 7.03 8.40 10.93
CA TYR A 270 7.04 9.31 12.06
C TYR A 270 6.24 8.70 13.20
N GLN A 271 6.68 8.93 14.43
CA GLN A 271 5.94 8.55 15.63
C GLN A 271 5.76 9.74 16.55
N GLN A 272 4.76 9.69 17.39
CA GLN A 272 4.58 10.64 18.48
C GLN A 272 5.42 10.21 19.67
N PRO A 273 5.91 11.17 20.47
CA PRO A 273 6.64 10.88 21.71
C PRO A 273 5.87 10.01 22.70
#